data_ff7f24830478e27aa9be191298cb09f6
#
_entry.id   ff7f24830478e27aa9be191298cb09f6
#
_cell.length_a   1.000
_cell.length_b   1.000
_cell.length_c   1.000
_cell.angle_alpha   90.00
_cell.angle_beta   90.00
_cell.angle_gamma   90.00
#
_symmetry.space_group_name_H-M   'P 1'
#
loop_
_entity.id
_entity.type
_entity.pdbx_description
1 polymer ?
#
loop_
_entity_poly.entity_id
_entity_poly.type
_entity_poly.pdbx_seq_one_letter_code
_entity_poly.pdbx_strand_id
1 'polypeptide(L)'
;MRSITFTKPTLILFFICILLSPPLKGFSSTGNSSLDILKVGKTLPNAQLKSYGNDNVEINSLKGKIKIISVVPQLNTPVCDKQTHQFSEANNGLDKHIDIITVSTNTPDGQYEFAKKANIHNLFFLSDNLGFQFGRSTGLLIEEMGVLRRTIIVADKDNVIRYVDFVPGGGLPNINKALKVASDLLKLSKAKG
;
A
#
# COMPACT_ATOMS: atom_id res chain seq x y z
N MET A 1 13.99 -76.44 53.88
CA MET A 1 14.51 -75.40 54.75
C MET A 1 15.14 -74.33 53.86
N ARG A 2 14.41 -73.29 53.44
CA ARG A 2 14.96 -72.14 52.77
C ARG A 2 14.17 -70.95 53.27
N SER A 3 14.89 -70.00 53.90
CA SER A 3 14.38 -68.73 54.43
C SER A 3 14.02 -67.78 53.29
N ILE A 4 12.83 -67.23 53.37
CA ILE A 4 12.38 -66.18 52.47
C ILE A 4 12.59 -64.88 53.21
N THR A 5 13.52 -64.05 52.69
CA THR A 5 13.79 -62.71 53.17
C THR A 5 12.87 -61.68 52.43
N PHE A 6 12.07 -60.99 53.19
CA PHE A 6 11.22 -59.92 52.73
C PHE A 6 12.05 -58.64 52.49
N THR A 7 12.13 -58.19 51.25
CA THR A 7 12.71 -56.91 50.91
C THR A 7 11.60 -55.85 50.91
N LYS A 8 11.82 -54.75 51.62
CA LYS A 8 10.93 -53.58 51.72
C LYS A 8 10.78 -52.92 50.38
N PRO A 9 9.58 -52.42 50.01
CA PRO A 9 9.42 -51.62 48.82
C PRO A 9 9.97 -50.17 49.05
N THR A 10 10.87 -49.75 48.19
CA THR A 10 11.40 -48.38 48.13
C THR A 10 10.33 -47.49 47.58
N LEU A 11 9.92 -46.49 48.39
CA LEU A 11 8.96 -45.46 48.02
C LEU A 11 9.65 -44.49 47.02
N ILE A 12 9.33 -44.64 45.74
CA ILE A 12 9.77 -43.70 44.69
C ILE A 12 8.87 -42.48 44.77
N LEU A 13 9.44 -41.38 45.30
CA LEU A 13 8.83 -40.06 45.25
C LEU A 13 8.86 -39.56 43.81
N PHE A 14 7.72 -39.60 43.11
CA PHE A 14 7.56 -38.90 41.85
C PHE A 14 7.50 -37.37 42.13
N PHE A 15 8.61 -36.70 41.90
CA PHE A 15 8.63 -35.23 41.76
C PHE A 15 7.91 -34.89 40.49
N ILE A 16 6.64 -34.43 40.59
CA ILE A 16 5.90 -33.80 39.53
C ILE A 16 6.54 -32.41 39.35
N CYS A 17 7.46 -32.30 38.39
CA CYS A 17 7.97 -31.04 37.92
C CYS A 17 6.85 -30.37 37.12
N ILE A 18 6.03 -29.55 37.78
CA ILE A 18 5.10 -28.67 37.10
C ILE A 18 5.95 -27.59 36.39
N LEU A 19 6.21 -27.83 35.10
CA LEU A 19 6.75 -26.83 34.20
C LEU A 19 5.74 -25.69 34.14
N LEU A 20 6.01 -24.65 34.91
CA LEU A 20 5.36 -23.33 34.76
C LEU A 20 5.79 -22.76 33.40
N SER A 21 5.06 -23.13 32.35
CA SER A 21 5.19 -22.45 31.05
C SER A 21 4.74 -21.00 31.26
N PRO A 22 5.57 -20.01 30.90
CA PRO A 22 5.10 -18.63 30.94
C PRO A 22 3.94 -18.49 29.95
N PRO A 23 2.91 -17.69 30.27
CA PRO A 23 1.81 -17.45 29.36
C PRO A 23 2.40 -16.89 28.06
N LEU A 24 2.14 -17.57 26.95
CA LEU A 24 2.36 -17.04 25.61
C LEU A 24 1.66 -15.67 25.58
N LYS A 25 2.45 -14.60 25.64
CA LYS A 25 1.95 -13.26 25.34
C LYS A 25 1.32 -13.37 23.97
N GLY A 26 -0.01 -13.30 23.93
CA GLY A 26 -0.75 -13.28 22.69
C GLY A 26 -0.13 -12.21 21.80
N PHE A 27 0.40 -12.62 20.66
CA PHE A 27 0.81 -11.73 19.59
C PHE A 27 -0.48 -11.08 19.09
N SER A 28 -0.85 -9.99 19.75
CA SER A 28 -1.92 -9.12 19.28
C SER A 28 -1.42 -8.49 18.00
N SER A 29 -1.70 -9.12 16.88
CA SER A 29 -1.57 -8.53 15.57
C SER A 29 -2.61 -7.40 15.47
N THR A 30 -2.28 -6.25 16.04
CA THR A 30 -2.91 -4.98 15.68
C THR A 30 -2.39 -4.61 14.29
N GLY A 31 -2.72 -5.42 13.31
CA GLY A 31 -2.61 -5.05 11.91
C GLY A 31 -3.63 -3.95 11.66
N ASN A 32 -3.21 -2.69 11.69
CA ASN A 32 -4.03 -1.60 11.17
C ASN A 32 -4.39 -1.99 9.73
N SER A 33 -5.66 -2.28 9.49
CA SER A 33 -6.10 -2.57 8.13
C SER A 33 -5.82 -1.34 7.25
N SER A 34 -5.60 -1.54 5.95
CA SER A 34 -5.45 -0.42 5.00
C SER A 34 -6.62 0.58 5.10
N LEU A 35 -7.81 0.10 5.48
CA LEU A 35 -8.99 0.92 5.74
C LEU A 35 -8.79 1.89 6.92
N ASP A 36 -7.95 1.54 7.90
CA ASP A 36 -7.65 2.41 9.03
C ASP A 36 -6.50 3.38 8.78
N ILE A 37 -5.55 3.00 7.95
CA ILE A 37 -4.38 3.81 7.58
C ILE A 37 -4.79 4.88 6.57
N LEU A 38 -5.48 4.48 5.49
CA LEU A 38 -5.88 5.35 4.39
C LEU A 38 -7.29 5.92 4.60
N LYS A 39 -7.50 6.67 5.70
CA LYS A 39 -8.77 7.38 5.95
C LYS A 39 -8.70 8.83 5.50
N VAL A 40 -9.83 9.32 4.97
CA VAL A 40 -10.00 10.76 4.68
C VAL A 40 -9.74 11.57 5.96
N GLY A 41 -8.96 12.64 5.81
CA GLY A 41 -8.51 13.51 6.90
C GLY A 41 -7.18 13.10 7.55
N LYS A 42 -6.67 11.89 7.32
CA LYS A 42 -5.33 11.50 7.77
C LYS A 42 -4.25 11.91 6.78
N THR A 43 -3.05 12.09 7.26
CA THR A 43 -1.88 12.31 6.41
C THR A 43 -1.50 11.03 5.68
N LEU A 44 -1.19 11.15 4.41
CA LEU A 44 -0.67 10.05 3.60
C LEU A 44 0.63 9.52 4.21
N PRO A 45 0.76 8.21 4.46
CA PRO A 45 2.00 7.64 4.98
C PRO A 45 3.19 7.94 4.07
N ASN A 46 4.34 8.22 4.68
CA ASN A 46 5.57 8.38 3.90
C ASN A 46 6.08 7.02 3.42
N ALA A 47 6.64 7.01 2.23
CA ALA A 47 7.32 5.86 1.66
C ALA A 47 8.31 6.33 0.60
N GLN A 48 9.38 5.56 0.45
CA GLN A 48 10.33 5.74 -0.64
C GLN A 48 9.94 4.84 -1.81
N LEU A 49 9.82 5.44 -2.98
CA LEU A 49 9.54 4.79 -4.25
C LEU A 49 10.69 5.03 -5.22
N LYS A 50 10.71 4.35 -6.35
CA LYS A 50 11.70 4.53 -7.41
C LYS A 50 11.05 5.11 -8.66
N SER A 51 11.67 6.13 -9.25
CA SER A 51 11.34 6.62 -10.59
C SER A 51 12.18 5.90 -11.66
N TYR A 52 11.87 6.16 -12.94
CA TYR A 52 12.76 5.78 -14.04
C TYR A 52 14.15 6.41 -13.81
N GLY A 53 15.21 5.65 -14.07
CA GLY A 53 16.58 6.03 -13.70
C GLY A 53 16.97 5.61 -12.26
N ASN A 54 16.04 4.97 -11.52
CA ASN A 54 16.25 4.49 -10.14
C ASN A 54 16.44 5.60 -9.08
N ASP A 55 16.01 6.82 -9.36
CA ASP A 55 16.01 7.88 -8.35
C ASP A 55 15.01 7.58 -7.23
N ASN A 56 15.41 7.91 -6.00
CA ASN A 56 14.52 7.81 -4.85
C ASN A 56 13.54 8.98 -4.84
N VAL A 57 12.26 8.66 -4.69
CA VAL A 57 11.17 9.63 -4.54
C VAL A 57 10.44 9.36 -3.23
N GLU A 58 10.53 10.29 -2.29
CA GLU A 58 9.78 10.24 -1.03
C GLU A 58 8.38 10.83 -1.25
N ILE A 59 7.34 10.13 -0.82
CA ILE A 59 5.95 10.65 -0.92
C ILE A 59 5.81 12.01 -0.23
N ASN A 60 6.47 12.20 0.91
CA ASN A 60 6.44 13.47 1.63
C ASN A 60 7.14 14.62 0.88
N SER A 61 8.06 14.34 -0.04
CA SER A 61 8.68 15.37 -0.88
C SER A 61 7.73 15.96 -1.92
N LEU A 62 6.62 15.27 -2.22
CA LEU A 62 5.59 15.68 -3.16
C LEU A 62 4.57 16.69 -2.54
N LYS A 63 4.96 17.40 -1.46
CA LYS A 63 4.16 18.48 -0.89
C LYS A 63 4.08 19.69 -1.83
N GLY A 64 3.05 20.52 -1.63
CA GLY A 64 2.83 21.73 -2.42
C GLY A 64 1.87 21.57 -3.58
N LYS A 65 1.65 20.34 -4.06
CA LYS A 65 0.65 20.04 -5.09
C LYS A 65 -0.40 19.04 -4.61
N ILE A 66 -1.61 19.20 -5.12
CA ILE A 66 -2.64 18.18 -5.03
C ILE A 66 -2.17 16.97 -5.86
N LYS A 67 -2.43 15.77 -5.39
CA LYS A 67 -2.03 14.57 -6.10
C LYS A 67 -3.12 13.52 -6.14
N ILE A 68 -3.18 12.80 -7.26
CA ILE A 68 -3.93 11.56 -7.42
C ILE A 68 -2.89 10.44 -7.46
N ILE A 69 -3.01 9.46 -6.58
CA ILE A 69 -2.19 8.25 -6.58
C ILE A 69 -3.07 7.09 -7.05
N SER A 70 -2.81 6.64 -8.25
CA SER A 70 -3.45 5.48 -8.89
C SER A 70 -2.60 4.26 -8.61
N VAL A 71 -3.03 3.44 -7.65
CA VAL A 71 -2.34 2.20 -7.29
C VAL A 71 -2.89 1.05 -8.13
N VAL A 72 -2.00 0.36 -8.82
CA VAL A 72 -2.33 -0.81 -9.64
C VAL A 72 -1.43 -2.00 -9.28
N PRO A 73 -1.96 -3.24 -9.29
CA PRO A 73 -1.15 -4.44 -9.04
C PRO A 73 0.02 -4.58 -10.01
N GLN A 74 -0.27 -4.61 -11.31
CA GLN A 74 0.72 -4.76 -12.40
C GLN A 74 0.22 -4.08 -13.67
N LEU A 75 1.04 -3.22 -14.27
CA LEU A 75 0.68 -2.42 -15.46
C LEU A 75 0.30 -3.25 -16.69
N ASN A 76 0.92 -4.42 -16.87
CA ASN A 76 0.72 -5.25 -18.05
C ASN A 76 -0.54 -6.13 -18.00
N THR A 77 -1.53 -5.76 -17.19
CA THR A 77 -2.82 -6.45 -17.13
C THR A 77 -3.95 -5.57 -17.69
N PRO A 78 -4.98 -6.16 -18.36
CA PRO A 78 -5.98 -5.36 -19.09
C PRO A 78 -6.68 -4.30 -18.26
N VAL A 79 -6.99 -4.59 -16.98
CA VAL A 79 -7.68 -3.65 -16.10
C VAL A 79 -6.76 -2.53 -15.62
N CYS A 80 -5.48 -2.83 -15.34
CA CYS A 80 -4.50 -1.83 -14.93
C CYS A 80 -4.14 -0.90 -16.10
N ASP A 81 -3.97 -1.47 -17.29
CA ASP A 81 -3.78 -0.73 -18.53
C ASP A 81 -4.93 0.25 -18.75
N LYS A 82 -6.17 -0.24 -18.73
CA LYS A 82 -7.37 0.60 -18.86
C LYS A 82 -7.45 1.70 -17.80
N GLN A 83 -7.15 1.40 -16.54
CA GLN A 83 -7.15 2.41 -15.47
C GLN A 83 -6.13 3.51 -15.75
N THR A 84 -4.93 3.14 -16.17
CA THR A 84 -3.84 4.09 -16.45
C THR A 84 -4.16 4.96 -17.66
N HIS A 85 -4.67 4.39 -18.75
CA HIS A 85 -5.14 5.14 -19.92
C HIS A 85 -6.26 6.11 -19.57
N GLN A 86 -7.25 5.70 -18.77
CA GLN A 86 -8.33 6.59 -18.37
C GLN A 86 -7.84 7.81 -17.57
N PHE A 87 -6.84 7.66 -16.68
CA PHE A 87 -6.25 8.81 -16.01
C PHE A 87 -5.47 9.71 -16.97
N SER A 88 -4.79 9.15 -17.95
CA SER A 88 -4.08 9.93 -18.96
C SER A 88 -5.02 10.73 -19.87
N GLU A 89 -6.13 10.12 -20.29
CA GLU A 89 -7.03 10.68 -21.30
C GLU A 89 -8.13 11.57 -20.70
N ALA A 90 -8.69 11.18 -19.55
CA ALA A 90 -9.87 11.83 -18.98
C ALA A 90 -9.55 12.97 -17.99
N ASN A 91 -8.27 13.30 -17.76
CA ASN A 91 -7.90 14.29 -16.74
C ASN A 91 -8.20 15.75 -17.13
N ASN A 92 -8.57 16.02 -18.40
CA ASN A 92 -8.96 17.34 -18.91
C ASN A 92 -7.95 18.46 -18.59
N GLY A 93 -6.66 18.17 -18.65
CA GLY A 93 -5.58 19.13 -18.40
C GLY A 93 -5.29 19.35 -16.90
N LEU A 94 -5.86 18.56 -16.00
CA LEU A 94 -5.52 18.61 -14.57
C LEU A 94 -4.04 18.29 -14.33
N ASP A 95 -3.43 17.43 -15.14
CA ASP A 95 -2.01 17.06 -15.12
C ASP A 95 -1.05 18.26 -15.16
N LYS A 96 -1.48 19.41 -15.69
CA LYS A 96 -0.72 20.67 -15.68
C LYS A 96 -0.68 21.36 -14.32
N HIS A 97 -1.56 20.99 -13.41
CA HIS A 97 -1.78 21.69 -12.13
C HIS A 97 -1.66 20.80 -10.91
N ILE A 98 -1.80 19.49 -11.08
CA ILE A 98 -1.71 18.48 -10.02
C ILE A 98 -0.77 17.36 -10.46
N ASP A 99 -0.29 16.57 -9.53
CA ASP A 99 0.49 15.38 -9.86
C ASP A 99 -0.45 14.16 -9.96
N ILE A 100 -0.44 13.49 -11.11
CA ILE A 100 -1.15 12.22 -11.30
C ILE A 100 -0.09 11.12 -11.36
N ILE A 101 -0.09 10.26 -10.35
CA ILE A 101 0.98 9.30 -10.07
C ILE A 101 0.41 7.90 -10.18
N THR A 102 1.02 7.05 -10.98
CA THR A 102 0.73 5.61 -11.02
C THR A 102 1.79 4.88 -10.19
N VAL A 103 1.35 4.11 -9.19
CA VAL A 103 2.20 3.29 -8.34
C VAL A 103 1.92 1.83 -8.61
N SER A 104 2.96 1.04 -8.84
CA SER A 104 2.87 -0.42 -9.02
C SER A 104 4.14 -1.11 -8.53
N THR A 105 4.13 -2.44 -8.50
CA THR A 105 5.33 -3.24 -8.20
C THR A 105 6.15 -3.62 -9.44
N ASN A 106 5.80 -3.11 -10.63
CA ASN A 106 6.66 -3.21 -11.79
C ASN A 106 7.98 -2.47 -11.54
N THR A 107 9.07 -2.95 -12.14
CA THR A 107 10.36 -2.25 -12.09
C THR A 107 10.27 -0.86 -12.73
N PRO A 108 11.12 0.11 -12.37
CA PRO A 108 11.14 1.43 -13.01
C PRO A 108 11.27 1.35 -14.53
N ASP A 109 12.14 0.47 -15.04
CA ASP A 109 12.30 0.28 -16.48
C ASP A 109 11.04 -0.35 -17.13
N GLY A 110 10.40 -1.31 -16.45
CA GLY A 110 9.14 -1.89 -16.91
C GLY A 110 8.00 -0.87 -16.97
N GLN A 111 7.95 0.07 -16.02
CA GLN A 111 7.00 1.19 -16.03
C GLN A 111 7.29 2.16 -17.18
N TYR A 112 8.54 2.47 -17.43
CA TYR A 112 8.96 3.34 -18.54
C TYR A 112 8.60 2.73 -19.90
N GLU A 113 8.93 1.45 -20.13
CA GLU A 113 8.58 0.77 -21.38
C GLU A 113 7.06 0.66 -21.58
N PHE A 114 6.29 0.45 -20.51
CA PHE A 114 4.83 0.51 -20.56
C PHE A 114 4.35 1.90 -21.00
N ALA A 115 4.80 2.97 -20.32
CA ALA A 115 4.41 4.35 -20.63
C ALA A 115 4.73 4.74 -22.08
N LYS A 116 5.93 4.36 -22.53
CA LYS A 116 6.40 4.59 -23.91
C LYS A 116 5.52 3.88 -24.93
N LYS A 117 5.24 2.58 -24.71
CA LYS A 117 4.38 1.77 -25.59
C LYS A 117 2.95 2.29 -25.64
N ALA A 118 2.44 2.71 -24.48
CA ALA A 118 1.10 3.25 -24.34
C ALA A 118 0.97 4.72 -24.78
N ASN A 119 2.08 5.38 -25.17
CA ASN A 119 2.16 6.81 -25.50
C ASN A 119 1.62 7.72 -24.39
N ILE A 120 1.91 7.39 -23.12
CA ILE A 120 1.49 8.13 -21.95
C ILE A 120 2.65 9.01 -21.47
N HIS A 121 2.47 10.35 -21.48
CA HIS A 121 3.51 11.33 -21.15
C HIS A 121 3.10 12.29 -20.03
N ASN A 122 1.86 12.21 -19.57
CA ASN A 122 1.26 13.15 -18.61
C ASN A 122 0.98 12.54 -17.24
N LEU A 123 1.53 11.36 -16.97
CA LEU A 123 1.48 10.69 -15.67
C LEU A 123 2.90 10.46 -15.16
N PHE A 124 3.05 10.50 -13.83
CA PHE A 124 4.28 10.04 -13.16
C PHE A 124 4.16 8.56 -12.82
N PHE A 125 5.21 7.79 -13.07
CA PHE A 125 5.27 6.39 -12.71
C PHE A 125 6.28 6.19 -11.60
N LEU A 126 5.84 5.57 -10.50
CA LEU A 126 6.68 5.28 -9.34
C LEU A 126 6.56 3.80 -8.96
N SER A 127 7.70 3.17 -8.79
CA SER A 127 7.82 1.75 -8.50
C SER A 127 8.00 1.48 -7.01
N ASP A 128 7.23 0.54 -6.49
CA ASP A 128 7.36 -0.01 -5.13
C ASP A 128 8.00 -1.42 -5.14
N ASN A 129 8.78 -1.76 -6.17
CA ASN A 129 9.34 -3.10 -6.33
C ASN A 129 10.49 -3.42 -5.38
N LEU A 130 11.15 -2.41 -4.81
CA LEU A 130 12.26 -2.59 -3.86
C LEU A 130 11.79 -2.38 -2.43
N GLY A 131 11.53 -3.49 -1.73
CA GLY A 131 11.17 -3.49 -0.32
C GLY A 131 9.70 -3.17 -0.02
N PHE A 132 8.87 -2.87 -1.02
CA PHE A 132 7.42 -2.65 -0.87
C PHE A 132 7.05 -1.64 0.24
N GLN A 133 7.84 -0.57 0.35
CA GLN A 133 7.68 0.40 1.43
C GLN A 133 6.33 1.10 1.40
N PHE A 134 5.86 1.50 0.21
CA PHE A 134 4.56 2.12 0.04
C PHE A 134 3.44 1.11 0.37
N GLY A 135 3.52 -0.09 -0.16
CA GLY A 135 2.53 -1.14 0.10
C GLY A 135 2.40 -1.47 1.58
N ARG A 136 3.53 -1.57 2.29
CA ARG A 136 3.54 -1.86 3.73
C ARG A 136 3.06 -0.67 4.57
N SER A 137 3.55 0.53 4.29
CA SER A 137 3.16 1.73 5.07
C SER A 137 1.68 2.10 4.90
N THR A 138 1.09 1.76 3.76
CA THR A 138 -0.32 2.01 3.45
C THR A 138 -1.24 0.81 3.74
N GLY A 139 -0.67 -0.37 4.01
CA GLY A 139 -1.41 -1.62 4.16
C GLY A 139 -1.96 -2.18 2.83
N LEU A 140 -1.45 -1.69 1.69
CA LEU A 140 -1.92 -2.10 0.36
C LEU A 140 -1.18 -3.32 -0.20
N LEU A 141 -0.08 -3.75 0.41
CA LEU A 141 0.67 -4.91 -0.06
C LEU A 141 -0.13 -6.20 0.16
N ILE A 142 -0.19 -7.03 -0.87
CA ILE A 142 -0.59 -8.43 -0.78
C ILE A 142 0.72 -9.22 -0.75
N GLU A 143 1.18 -9.54 0.47
CA GLU A 143 2.52 -10.13 0.70
C GLU A 143 2.73 -11.42 -0.11
N GLU A 144 1.73 -12.30 -0.15
CA GLU A 144 1.80 -13.60 -0.82
C GLU A 144 1.98 -13.47 -2.34
N MET A 145 1.54 -12.36 -2.92
CA MET A 145 1.61 -12.12 -4.36
C MET A 145 2.69 -11.09 -4.75
N GLY A 146 3.23 -10.35 -3.79
CA GLY A 146 4.17 -9.26 -4.06
C GLY A 146 3.58 -8.15 -4.94
N VAL A 147 2.27 -7.88 -4.80
CA VAL A 147 1.57 -6.84 -5.57
C VAL A 147 0.74 -5.94 -4.66
N LEU A 148 0.37 -4.77 -5.17
CA LEU A 148 -0.44 -3.80 -4.43
C LEU A 148 -1.94 -4.01 -4.69
N ARG A 149 -2.75 -3.79 -3.66
CA ARG A 149 -4.22 -3.71 -3.80
C ARG A 149 -4.60 -2.50 -4.63
N ARG A 150 -5.48 -2.70 -5.62
CA ARG A 150 -5.99 -1.61 -6.46
C ARG A 150 -6.71 -0.58 -5.61
N THR A 151 -6.24 0.67 -5.70
CA THR A 151 -6.75 1.77 -4.89
C THR A 151 -6.53 3.09 -5.62
N ILE A 152 -7.44 4.05 -5.47
CA ILE A 152 -7.16 5.44 -5.78
C ILE A 152 -7.09 6.23 -4.47
N ILE A 153 -6.09 7.10 -4.35
CA ILE A 153 -5.97 8.05 -3.25
C ILE A 153 -5.87 9.45 -3.86
N VAL A 154 -6.67 10.40 -3.35
CA VAL A 154 -6.48 11.82 -3.64
C VAL A 154 -6.03 12.50 -2.36
N ALA A 155 -4.90 13.19 -2.42
CA ALA A 155 -4.37 13.97 -1.32
C ALA A 155 -4.19 15.44 -1.73
N ASP A 156 -4.38 16.33 -0.78
CA ASP A 156 -4.17 17.77 -0.98
C ASP A 156 -2.67 18.15 -0.97
N LYS A 157 -2.38 19.45 -1.07
CA LYS A 157 -1.03 20.00 -1.05
C LYS A 157 -0.23 19.72 0.23
N ASP A 158 -0.92 19.43 1.33
CA ASP A 158 -0.33 19.13 2.64
C ASP A 158 -0.23 17.62 2.89
N ASN A 159 -0.47 16.79 1.86
CA ASN A 159 -0.55 15.33 1.91
C ASN A 159 -1.70 14.79 2.78
N VAL A 160 -2.73 15.59 3.05
CA VAL A 160 -3.92 15.09 3.75
C VAL A 160 -4.83 14.38 2.76
N ILE A 161 -5.21 13.17 3.06
CA ILE A 161 -6.08 12.31 2.25
C ILE A 161 -7.48 12.94 2.18
N ARG A 162 -7.99 13.17 0.98
CA ARG A 162 -9.30 13.75 0.71
C ARG A 162 -10.28 12.78 0.06
N TYR A 163 -9.76 11.74 -0.55
CA TYR A 163 -10.57 10.66 -1.13
C TYR A 163 -9.76 9.36 -1.17
N VAL A 164 -10.44 8.25 -0.93
CA VAL A 164 -9.90 6.90 -1.12
C VAL A 164 -10.98 6.04 -1.78
N ASP A 165 -10.57 5.23 -2.75
CA ASP A 165 -11.42 4.24 -3.40
C ASP A 165 -10.69 2.90 -3.42
N PHE A 166 -11.07 2.00 -2.51
CA PHE A 166 -10.60 0.63 -2.50
C PHE A 166 -11.44 -0.21 -3.45
N VAL A 167 -10.78 -0.94 -4.35
CA VAL A 167 -11.45 -1.79 -5.33
C VAL A 167 -11.20 -3.27 -5.03
N PRO A 168 -12.05 -3.92 -4.24
CA PRO A 168 -11.97 -5.36 -4.06
C PRO A 168 -12.36 -6.08 -5.36
N GLY A 169 -11.74 -7.23 -5.62
CA GLY A 169 -12.17 -8.11 -6.71
C GLY A 169 -11.75 -7.72 -8.13
N GLY A 170 -10.82 -6.77 -8.30
CA GLY A 170 -10.16 -6.53 -9.59
C GLY A 170 -10.92 -5.66 -10.60
N GLY A 171 -12.01 -4.99 -10.19
CA GLY A 171 -12.73 -4.04 -11.03
C GLY A 171 -11.98 -2.72 -11.28
N LEU A 172 -12.60 -1.81 -12.04
CA LEU A 172 -12.12 -0.44 -12.21
C LEU A 172 -12.60 0.43 -11.06
N PRO A 173 -11.75 1.33 -10.54
CA PRO A 173 -12.13 2.32 -9.55
C PRO A 173 -12.95 3.46 -10.19
N ASN A 174 -13.54 4.31 -9.34
CA ASN A 174 -14.28 5.48 -9.79
C ASN A 174 -13.35 6.64 -10.14
N ILE A 175 -12.73 6.57 -11.32
CA ILE A 175 -11.76 7.54 -11.83
C ILE A 175 -12.38 8.93 -11.94
N ASN A 176 -13.61 9.04 -12.48
CA ASN A 176 -14.31 10.33 -12.64
C ASN A 176 -14.51 11.04 -11.29
N LYS A 177 -14.83 10.28 -10.23
CA LYS A 177 -14.98 10.84 -8.90
C LYS A 177 -13.65 11.33 -8.34
N ALA A 178 -12.56 10.59 -8.53
CA ALA A 178 -11.22 11.01 -8.12
C ALA A 178 -10.79 12.31 -8.82
N LEU A 179 -10.96 12.39 -10.15
CA LEU A 179 -10.68 13.57 -10.95
C LEU A 179 -11.53 14.77 -10.50
N LYS A 180 -12.83 14.55 -10.23
CA LYS A 180 -13.70 15.59 -9.70
C LYS A 180 -13.22 16.12 -8.34
N VAL A 181 -12.89 15.24 -7.40
CA VAL A 181 -12.37 15.64 -6.08
C VAL A 181 -11.09 16.47 -6.23
N ALA A 182 -10.14 16.03 -7.05
CA ALA A 182 -8.91 16.77 -7.30
C ALA A 182 -9.15 18.14 -7.94
N SER A 183 -10.08 18.23 -8.91
CA SER A 183 -10.49 19.50 -9.52
C SER A 183 -11.13 20.46 -8.51
N ASP A 184 -12.01 19.96 -7.65
CA ASP A 184 -12.67 20.78 -6.62
C ASP A 184 -11.63 21.30 -5.59
N LEU A 185 -10.68 20.47 -5.17
CA LEU A 185 -9.57 20.90 -4.32
C LEU A 185 -8.71 21.97 -4.98
N LEU A 186 -8.43 21.85 -6.29
CA LEU A 186 -7.66 22.85 -7.03
C LEU A 186 -8.39 24.19 -7.09
N LYS A 187 -9.71 24.21 -7.32
CA LYS A 187 -10.53 25.43 -7.28
C LYS A 187 -10.48 26.08 -5.90
N LEU A 188 -10.64 25.30 -4.84
CA LEU A 188 -10.59 25.80 -3.46
C LEU A 188 -9.21 26.36 -3.10
N SER A 189 -8.14 25.78 -3.60
CA SER A 189 -6.78 26.28 -3.36
C SER A 189 -6.52 27.61 -4.03
N LYS A 190 -7.06 27.82 -5.26
CA LYS A 190 -6.96 29.08 -6.00
C LYS A 190 -7.82 30.22 -5.41
N ALA A 191 -8.91 29.88 -4.72
CA ALA A 191 -9.80 30.86 -4.09
C ALA A 191 -9.26 31.39 -2.74
N LYS A 192 -8.23 30.73 -2.18
CA LYS A 192 -7.62 31.10 -0.87
C LYS A 192 -6.27 31.79 -0.99
N GLY A 193 -5.70 31.85 -2.16
CA GLY A 193 -4.44 32.57 -2.46
C GLY A 193 -4.68 33.81 -3.30
#